data_aff680528cc731e891cb7ce81e853949
#
_entry.id   aff680528cc731e891cb7ce81e853949
#
_cell.length_a   1.000
_cell.length_b   1.000
_cell.length_c   1.000
_cell.angle_alpha   90.00
_cell.angle_beta   90.00
_cell.angle_gamma   90.00
#
_symmetry.space_group_name_H-M   'P 1'
#
loop_
_entity.id
_entity.type
_entity.pdbx_description
1 polymer ?
#
loop_
_entity_poly.entity_id
_entity_poly.type
_entity_poly.pdbx_seq_one_letter_code
_entity_poly.pdbx_strand_id
1 'polypeptide(L)'
;YKFPHGLEELEGIANRTDFDLGSHSKNQSELSISAKVNENKASNAKLAVQDIEINKWSVPYVIEPSAGVDRGVLAVLNEAYSVQTLEGGKERTVLSLKPHLSPIKAAVIPLKRNHEGLVELATKIKSELQNLRLGRILIENSGNIGKSYRRHDEVGTPLCITVDFESLEDGSVTVRDRDTMEQKRVSVDEIKNQLQEMLLKGTNV
;
A
#
# COMPACT_ATOMS: atom_id res chain seq x y z
N TYR A 1 -5.77 18.16 -4.77
CA TYR A 1 -4.48 17.90 -4.17
C TYR A 1 -3.42 18.84 -4.75
N LYS A 2 -2.45 19.24 -3.91
CA LYS A 2 -1.33 20.08 -4.35
C LYS A 2 -0.19 19.20 -4.86
N PHE A 3 -0.17 18.95 -6.15
CA PHE A 3 0.92 18.25 -6.82
C PHE A 3 2.18 19.14 -6.95
N PRO A 4 3.35 18.59 -7.30
CA PRO A 4 4.56 19.39 -7.56
C PRO A 4 4.39 20.47 -8.62
N HIS A 5 3.50 20.27 -9.59
CA HIS A 5 3.20 21.18 -10.69
C HIS A 5 1.98 22.10 -10.46
N GLY A 6 1.30 21.97 -9.31
CA GLY A 6 0.18 22.83 -8.95
C GLY A 6 -0.99 22.12 -8.27
N LEU A 7 -2.05 22.87 -8.00
CA LEU A 7 -3.28 22.34 -7.41
C LEU A 7 -4.16 21.77 -8.52
N GLU A 8 -4.44 20.47 -8.45
CA GLU A 8 -5.30 19.76 -9.40
C GLU A 8 -6.22 18.76 -8.72
N GLU A 9 -7.23 18.31 -9.46
CA GLU A 9 -8.15 17.27 -9.01
C GLU A 9 -7.42 15.93 -8.79
N LEU A 10 -7.67 15.33 -7.63
CA LEU A 10 -7.24 13.97 -7.32
C LEU A 10 -8.39 12.97 -7.43
N GLU A 11 -9.55 13.36 -6.93
CA GLU A 11 -10.76 12.56 -6.90
C GLU A 11 -11.99 13.45 -7.09
N GLY A 12 -12.97 12.97 -7.84
CA GLY A 12 -14.29 13.56 -7.96
C GLY A 12 -15.36 12.66 -7.35
N ILE A 13 -16.30 13.23 -6.63
CA ILE A 13 -17.47 12.51 -6.12
C ILE A 13 -18.72 13.22 -6.59
N ALA A 14 -19.49 12.56 -7.46
CA ALA A 14 -20.70 13.14 -8.04
C ALA A 14 -21.95 12.41 -7.56
N ASN A 15 -22.98 13.18 -7.19
CA ASN A 15 -24.33 12.66 -7.02
C ASN A 15 -25.06 12.72 -8.37
N ARG A 16 -25.11 11.60 -9.08
CA ARG A 16 -25.80 11.45 -10.38
C ARG A 16 -27.31 11.33 -10.23
N THR A 17 -27.78 11.31 -9.00
CA THR A 17 -29.20 11.14 -8.67
C THR A 17 -29.76 9.82 -9.23
N ASP A 18 -31.02 9.78 -9.57
CA ASP A 18 -31.70 8.64 -10.23
C ASP A 18 -31.62 8.67 -11.76
N PHE A 19 -30.78 9.56 -12.35
CA PHE A 19 -30.70 9.73 -13.79
C PHE A 19 -30.31 8.45 -14.53
N ASP A 20 -29.19 7.83 -14.10
CA ASP A 20 -28.64 6.65 -14.81
C ASP A 20 -29.54 5.44 -14.66
N LEU A 21 -29.91 5.11 -13.43
CA LEU A 21 -30.78 3.96 -13.18
C LEU A 21 -32.20 4.21 -13.70
N GLY A 22 -32.69 5.44 -13.68
CA GLY A 22 -33.95 5.83 -14.27
C GLY A 22 -33.97 5.60 -15.78
N SER A 23 -32.89 5.96 -16.48
CA SER A 23 -32.79 5.78 -17.93
C SER A 23 -32.94 4.31 -18.36
N HIS A 24 -32.54 3.36 -17.50
CA HIS A 24 -32.55 1.93 -17.78
C HIS A 24 -33.69 1.17 -17.07
N SER A 25 -34.42 1.81 -16.16
CA SER A 25 -35.52 1.20 -15.40
C SER A 25 -36.78 1.08 -16.23
N LYS A 26 -37.28 -0.14 -16.37
CA LYS A 26 -38.61 -0.43 -16.94
C LYS A 26 -39.69 -0.44 -15.85
N ASN A 27 -40.95 -0.44 -16.30
CA ASN A 27 -42.14 -0.50 -15.44
C ASN A 27 -42.30 0.72 -14.51
N GLN A 28 -41.76 1.89 -14.88
CA GLN A 28 -41.85 3.10 -14.03
C GLN A 28 -43.31 3.54 -13.85
N SER A 29 -44.10 3.56 -14.91
CA SER A 29 -45.52 3.95 -14.86
C SER A 29 -46.35 2.96 -14.05
N GLU A 30 -46.08 1.66 -14.21
CA GLU A 30 -46.76 0.58 -13.49
C GLU A 30 -46.50 0.64 -11.98
N LEU A 31 -45.28 0.97 -11.62
CA LEU A 31 -44.85 1.08 -10.22
C LEU A 31 -45.02 2.49 -9.63
N SER A 32 -45.63 3.41 -10.38
CA SER A 32 -45.82 4.80 -9.97
C SER A 32 -44.52 5.52 -9.56
N ILE A 33 -43.41 5.21 -10.27
CA ILE A 33 -42.09 5.80 -10.02
C ILE A 33 -41.97 7.13 -10.76
N SER A 34 -41.44 8.14 -10.07
CA SER A 34 -41.03 9.42 -10.68
C SER A 34 -39.49 9.47 -10.60
N ALA A 35 -38.84 9.26 -11.73
CA ALA A 35 -37.40 9.45 -11.89
C ALA A 35 -37.11 10.65 -12.81
N LYS A 36 -35.86 11.16 -12.79
CA LYS A 36 -35.43 12.25 -13.69
C LYS A 36 -35.56 11.91 -15.17
N VAL A 37 -35.43 10.63 -15.51
CA VAL A 37 -35.62 10.12 -16.87
C VAL A 37 -36.76 9.13 -16.87
N ASN A 38 -37.77 9.41 -17.69
CA ASN A 38 -38.91 8.51 -17.89
C ASN A 38 -38.50 7.26 -18.67
N GLU A 39 -39.27 6.19 -18.49
CA GLU A 39 -39.12 4.96 -19.23
C GLU A 39 -39.06 5.22 -20.76
N ASN A 40 -38.10 4.60 -21.39
CA ASN A 40 -37.83 4.77 -22.82
C ASN A 40 -37.37 3.44 -23.46
N LYS A 41 -36.98 3.47 -24.75
CA LYS A 41 -36.57 2.27 -25.48
C LYS A 41 -35.34 1.55 -24.90
N ALA A 42 -34.52 2.23 -24.12
CA ALA A 42 -33.35 1.65 -23.44
C ALA A 42 -33.70 1.07 -22.05
N SER A 43 -34.93 1.30 -21.58
CA SER A 43 -35.37 0.85 -20.25
C SER A 43 -35.76 -0.64 -20.29
N ASN A 44 -34.79 -1.50 -20.03
CA ASN A 44 -34.92 -2.95 -20.16
C ASN A 44 -34.68 -3.75 -18.87
N ALA A 45 -34.29 -3.08 -17.79
CA ALA A 45 -33.96 -3.68 -16.51
C ALA A 45 -34.92 -3.30 -15.38
N LYS A 46 -35.10 -4.16 -14.39
CA LYS A 46 -35.82 -3.83 -13.14
C LYS A 46 -34.81 -3.29 -12.14
N LEU A 47 -34.63 -2.00 -12.08
CA LEU A 47 -33.66 -1.32 -11.20
C LEU A 47 -34.32 -0.55 -10.05
N ALA A 48 -35.66 -0.58 -9.98
CA ALA A 48 -36.40 -0.01 -8.86
C ALA A 48 -36.32 -0.91 -7.64
N VAL A 49 -36.27 -0.30 -6.46
CA VAL A 49 -36.35 -0.95 -5.16
C VAL A 49 -37.61 -0.51 -4.44
N GLN A 50 -38.19 -1.42 -3.66
CA GLN A 50 -39.34 -1.13 -2.83
C GLN A 50 -38.91 -0.85 -1.40
N ASP A 51 -39.31 0.30 -0.89
CA ASP A 51 -39.32 0.56 0.55
C ASP A 51 -40.55 -0.14 1.12
N ILE A 52 -40.29 -1.18 1.94
CA ILE A 52 -41.34 -2.06 2.47
C ILE A 52 -42.15 -1.33 3.55
N GLU A 53 -41.54 -0.41 4.31
CA GLU A 53 -42.20 0.28 5.43
C GLU A 53 -43.28 1.22 4.94
N ILE A 54 -43.00 1.94 3.84
CA ILE A 54 -43.94 2.93 3.25
C ILE A 54 -44.61 2.40 1.99
N ASN A 55 -44.33 1.16 1.59
CA ASN A 55 -44.82 0.48 0.40
C ASN A 55 -44.68 1.33 -0.90
N LYS A 56 -43.51 1.95 -1.05
CA LYS A 56 -43.22 2.85 -2.17
C LYS A 56 -42.06 2.34 -3.02
N TRP A 57 -42.21 2.35 -4.33
CA TRP A 57 -41.14 2.07 -5.26
C TRP A 57 -40.36 3.33 -5.61
N SER A 58 -39.06 3.21 -5.74
CA SER A 58 -38.16 4.28 -6.17
C SER A 58 -36.99 3.73 -6.94
N VAL A 59 -36.38 4.58 -7.76
CA VAL A 59 -35.09 4.28 -8.41
C VAL A 59 -34.00 4.85 -7.50
N PRO A 60 -33.01 4.03 -7.09
CA PRO A 60 -31.92 4.49 -6.26
C PRO A 60 -31.07 5.59 -6.91
N TYR A 61 -30.50 6.45 -6.09
CA TYR A 61 -29.50 7.41 -6.53
C TYR A 61 -28.16 6.74 -6.72
N VAL A 62 -27.42 7.18 -7.72
CA VAL A 62 -26.04 6.74 -7.98
C VAL A 62 -25.07 7.80 -7.44
N ILE A 63 -24.18 7.38 -6.56
CA ILE A 63 -23.02 8.17 -6.17
C ILE A 63 -21.81 7.61 -6.93
N GLU A 64 -21.18 8.46 -7.72
CA GLU A 64 -20.03 8.10 -8.57
C GLU A 64 -18.75 8.67 -7.97
N PRO A 65 -17.93 7.87 -7.29
CA PRO A 65 -16.53 8.23 -7.02
C PRO A 65 -15.70 7.97 -8.28
N SER A 66 -14.81 8.87 -8.62
CA SER A 66 -13.91 8.79 -9.76
C SER A 66 -12.52 9.29 -9.38
N ALA A 67 -11.51 8.44 -9.48
CA ALA A 67 -10.12 8.80 -9.17
C ALA A 67 -9.16 8.24 -10.22
N GLY A 68 -8.15 9.02 -10.57
CA GLY A 68 -7.07 8.57 -11.47
C GLY A 68 -6.02 7.77 -10.72
N VAL A 69 -5.78 6.52 -11.12
CA VAL A 69 -4.78 5.66 -10.48
C VAL A 69 -3.39 6.29 -10.52
N ASP A 70 -2.95 6.80 -11.66
CA ASP A 70 -1.63 7.43 -11.82
C ASP A 70 -1.50 8.70 -10.96
N ARG A 71 -2.56 9.49 -10.85
CA ARG A 71 -2.60 10.64 -9.93
C ARG A 71 -2.54 10.22 -8.48
N GLY A 72 -3.21 9.14 -8.11
CA GLY A 72 -3.11 8.53 -6.79
C GLY A 72 -1.69 8.08 -6.45
N VAL A 73 -1.03 7.39 -7.38
CA VAL A 73 0.38 6.98 -7.24
C VAL A 73 1.29 8.19 -7.07
N LEU A 74 1.13 9.23 -7.91
CA LEU A 74 1.94 10.45 -7.81
C LEU A 74 1.72 11.16 -6.47
N ALA A 75 0.49 11.25 -5.99
CA ALA A 75 0.19 11.85 -4.68
C ALA A 75 0.87 11.06 -3.54
N VAL A 76 0.76 9.73 -3.54
CA VAL A 76 1.42 8.87 -2.54
C VAL A 76 2.93 9.03 -2.55
N LEU A 77 3.56 9.06 -3.73
CA LEU A 77 5.01 9.26 -3.86
C LEU A 77 5.43 10.66 -3.39
N ASN A 78 4.65 11.69 -3.74
CA ASN A 78 4.92 13.07 -3.31
C ASN A 78 4.85 13.23 -1.79
N GLU A 79 3.87 12.61 -1.13
CA GLU A 79 3.74 12.64 0.33
C GLU A 79 4.86 11.84 1.03
N ALA A 80 5.29 10.74 0.43
CA ALA A 80 6.31 9.86 1.00
C ALA A 80 7.75 10.37 0.80
N TYR A 81 7.98 11.21 -0.22
CA TYR A 81 9.32 11.68 -0.58
C TYR A 81 9.83 12.75 0.38
N SER A 82 11.03 12.54 0.88
CA SER A 82 11.73 13.55 1.68
C SER A 82 13.24 13.46 1.50
N VAL A 83 13.91 14.61 1.68
CA VAL A 83 15.37 14.69 1.79
C VAL A 83 15.70 15.15 3.21
N GLN A 84 16.40 14.31 3.93
CA GLN A 84 16.77 14.53 5.33
C GLN A 84 18.26 14.89 5.41
N THR A 85 18.60 15.90 6.16
CA THR A 85 19.99 16.24 6.46
C THR A 85 20.44 15.51 7.72
N LEU A 86 21.42 14.64 7.60
CA LEU A 86 22.03 13.90 8.70
C LEU A 86 23.16 14.70 9.37
N GLU A 87 23.61 14.22 10.51
CA GLU A 87 24.81 14.75 11.16
C GLU A 87 26.00 14.78 10.19
N GLY A 88 26.74 15.90 10.19
CA GLY A 88 27.84 16.13 9.25
C GLY A 88 27.41 16.59 7.86
N GLY A 89 26.16 17.05 7.67
CA GLY A 89 25.67 17.67 6.43
C GLY A 89 25.44 16.71 5.26
N LYS A 90 25.42 15.41 5.51
CA LYS A 90 25.10 14.41 4.47
C LYS A 90 23.60 14.35 4.24
N GLU A 91 23.18 14.32 3.00
CA GLU A 91 21.78 14.15 2.63
C GLU A 91 21.39 12.67 2.54
N ARG A 92 20.16 12.40 2.93
CA ARG A 92 19.49 11.10 2.83
C ARG A 92 18.14 11.28 2.16
N THR A 93 17.98 10.69 0.99
CA THR A 93 16.68 10.62 0.30
C THR A 93 15.89 9.43 0.84
N VAL A 94 14.63 9.65 1.19
CA VAL A 94 13.75 8.63 1.76
C VAL A 94 12.38 8.69 1.09
N LEU A 95 11.85 7.53 0.78
CA LEU A 95 10.43 7.32 0.51
C LEU A 95 9.77 6.69 1.74
N SER A 96 9.15 7.51 2.59
CA SER A 96 8.45 7.06 3.80
C SER A 96 7.06 6.51 3.46
N LEU A 97 7.02 5.55 2.54
CA LEU A 97 5.78 4.86 2.19
C LEU A 97 5.22 4.10 3.39
N LYS A 98 3.90 4.14 3.55
CA LYS A 98 3.23 3.25 4.51
C LYS A 98 3.61 1.80 4.19
N PRO A 99 3.89 0.93 5.18
CA PRO A 99 4.44 -0.41 4.93
C PRO A 99 3.64 -1.27 3.95
N HIS A 100 2.31 -1.18 3.97
CA HIS A 100 1.44 -1.91 3.04
C HIS A 100 1.54 -1.39 1.60
N LEU A 101 1.95 -0.13 1.37
CA LEU A 101 2.19 0.45 0.05
C LEU A 101 3.62 0.23 -0.45
N SER A 102 4.56 -0.11 0.43
CA SER A 102 5.95 -0.35 0.04
C SER A 102 6.05 -1.53 -0.94
N PRO A 103 6.74 -1.40 -2.08
CA PRO A 103 6.87 -2.49 -3.06
C PRO A 103 7.70 -3.67 -2.53
N ILE A 104 8.63 -3.38 -1.61
CA ILE A 104 9.47 -4.36 -0.92
C ILE A 104 9.22 -4.23 0.58
N LYS A 105 8.81 -5.32 1.23
CA LYS A 105 8.44 -5.32 2.65
C LYS A 105 9.63 -5.40 3.58
N ALA A 106 10.65 -6.14 3.18
CA ALA A 106 11.93 -6.20 3.87
C ALA A 106 13.05 -6.59 2.91
N ALA A 107 14.28 -6.19 3.24
CA ALA A 107 15.49 -6.59 2.56
C ALA A 107 16.42 -7.34 3.52
N VAL A 108 16.84 -8.55 3.15
CA VAL A 108 17.80 -9.34 3.90
C VAL A 108 19.19 -9.15 3.29
N ILE A 109 20.13 -8.70 4.10
CA ILE A 109 21.45 -8.22 3.66
C ILE A 109 22.54 -9.01 4.36
N PRO A 110 23.25 -9.94 3.68
CA PRO A 110 24.42 -10.59 4.27
C PRO A 110 25.57 -9.58 4.39
N LEU A 111 26.23 -9.54 5.56
CA LEU A 111 27.33 -8.62 5.86
C LEU A 111 28.48 -8.73 4.84
N LYS A 112 28.76 -9.95 4.39
CA LYS A 112 29.74 -10.22 3.34
C LYS A 112 29.14 -11.07 2.23
N ARG A 113 29.13 -10.53 1.02
CA ARG A 113 28.56 -11.16 -0.18
C ARG A 113 29.22 -12.49 -0.59
N ASN A 114 30.49 -12.69 -0.22
CA ASN A 114 31.30 -13.83 -0.64
C ASN A 114 31.47 -14.85 0.51
N HIS A 115 30.76 -14.70 1.63
CA HIS A 115 30.80 -15.65 2.74
C HIS A 115 29.60 -16.59 2.64
N GLU A 116 29.85 -17.85 2.26
CA GLU A 116 28.82 -18.84 1.96
C GLU A 116 27.79 -18.97 3.08
N GLY A 117 28.22 -19.19 4.33
CA GLY A 117 27.32 -19.35 5.46
C GLY A 117 26.41 -18.14 5.71
N LEU A 118 26.90 -16.91 5.51
CA LEU A 118 26.07 -15.71 5.65
C LEU A 118 25.02 -15.61 4.54
N VAL A 119 25.40 -15.97 3.31
CA VAL A 119 24.48 -15.95 2.17
C VAL A 119 23.43 -17.05 2.28
N GLU A 120 23.81 -18.23 2.74
CA GLU A 120 22.87 -19.34 2.99
C GLU A 120 21.87 -18.99 4.08
N LEU A 121 22.33 -18.44 5.22
CA LEU A 121 21.46 -18.00 6.31
C LEU A 121 20.52 -16.88 5.85
N ALA A 122 21.03 -15.88 5.11
CA ALA A 122 20.22 -14.82 4.53
C ALA A 122 19.15 -15.36 3.58
N THR A 123 19.50 -16.37 2.77
CA THR A 123 18.57 -17.03 1.85
C THR A 123 17.48 -17.79 2.60
N LYS A 124 17.84 -18.48 3.67
CA LYS A 124 16.89 -19.17 4.54
C LYS A 124 15.92 -18.19 5.18
N ILE A 125 16.43 -17.13 5.82
CA ILE A 125 15.60 -16.08 6.45
C ILE A 125 14.66 -15.44 5.42
N LYS A 126 15.18 -15.06 4.25
CA LYS A 126 14.35 -14.53 3.15
C LYS A 126 13.21 -15.48 2.79
N SER A 127 13.49 -16.78 2.68
CA SER A 127 12.49 -17.78 2.32
C SER A 127 11.42 -17.94 3.40
N GLU A 128 11.81 -17.94 4.67
CA GLU A 128 10.88 -17.99 5.80
C GLU A 128 9.95 -16.77 5.82
N LEU A 129 10.50 -15.57 5.65
CA LEU A 129 9.70 -14.33 5.60
C LEU A 129 8.79 -14.27 4.35
N GLN A 130 9.28 -14.77 3.20
CA GLN A 130 8.48 -14.83 1.97
C GLN A 130 7.28 -15.78 2.09
N ASN A 131 7.41 -16.85 2.87
CA ASN A 131 6.33 -17.81 3.13
C ASN A 131 5.18 -17.23 3.95
N LEU A 132 5.38 -16.12 4.64
CA LEU A 132 4.30 -15.37 5.29
C LEU A 132 3.32 -14.73 4.30
N ARG A 133 3.68 -14.66 3.01
CA ARG A 133 2.87 -14.08 1.90
C ARG A 133 2.45 -12.63 2.13
N LEU A 134 3.21 -11.88 2.91
CA LEU A 134 2.96 -10.48 3.24
C LEU A 134 3.40 -9.49 2.14
N GLY A 135 4.02 -9.98 1.08
CA GLY A 135 4.54 -9.22 -0.03
C GLY A 135 5.98 -9.59 -0.36
N ARG A 136 6.67 -8.75 -1.13
CA ARG A 136 8.01 -9.06 -1.64
C ARG A 136 9.09 -8.87 -0.58
N ILE A 137 9.90 -9.90 -0.38
CA ILE A 137 11.12 -9.89 0.43
C ILE A 137 12.32 -10.05 -0.52
N LEU A 138 13.33 -9.17 -0.42
CA LEU A 138 14.53 -9.22 -1.25
C LEU A 138 15.75 -9.71 -0.47
N ILE A 139 16.70 -10.34 -1.18
CA ILE A 139 18.09 -10.41 -0.76
C ILE A 139 18.85 -9.30 -1.47
N GLU A 140 19.53 -8.44 -0.71
CA GLU A 140 20.42 -7.40 -1.23
C GLU A 140 21.87 -7.81 -0.95
N ASN A 141 22.54 -8.32 -1.96
CA ASN A 141 23.92 -8.84 -1.83
C ASN A 141 24.95 -7.96 -2.57
N SER A 142 24.88 -6.63 -2.38
CA SER A 142 25.81 -5.67 -3.01
C SER A 142 27.18 -5.58 -2.33
N GLY A 143 27.30 -6.14 -1.11
CA GLY A 143 28.54 -6.16 -0.33
C GLY A 143 28.90 -4.85 0.36
N ASN A 144 28.01 -3.87 0.42
CA ASN A 144 28.17 -2.65 1.18
C ASN A 144 26.88 -2.28 1.90
N ILE A 145 26.85 -2.52 3.20
CA ILE A 145 25.67 -2.32 4.06
C ILE A 145 25.14 -0.90 3.97
N GLY A 146 26.00 0.11 4.09
CA GLY A 146 25.59 1.50 4.06
C GLY A 146 24.96 1.92 2.73
N LYS A 147 25.47 1.41 1.59
CA LYS A 147 24.86 1.64 0.28
C LYS A 147 23.55 0.89 0.14
N SER A 148 23.45 -0.32 0.66
CA SER A 148 22.23 -1.11 0.68
C SER A 148 21.13 -0.41 1.47
N TYR A 149 21.42 0.08 2.66
CA TYR A 149 20.47 0.83 3.47
C TYR A 149 19.94 2.06 2.72
N ARG A 150 20.82 2.86 2.11
CA ARG A 150 20.40 4.05 1.34
C ARG A 150 19.51 3.69 0.16
N ARG A 151 19.86 2.65 -0.60
CA ARG A 151 19.03 2.15 -1.71
C ARG A 151 17.63 1.76 -1.21
N HIS A 152 17.56 1.08 -0.07
CA HIS A 152 16.29 0.66 0.50
C HIS A 152 15.50 1.82 1.13
N ASP A 153 16.16 2.85 1.64
CA ASP A 153 15.54 4.10 2.04
C ASP A 153 14.91 4.81 0.83
N GLU A 154 15.63 4.87 -0.31
CA GLU A 154 15.18 5.50 -1.56
C GLU A 154 14.00 4.79 -2.24
N VAL A 155 13.90 3.46 -2.12
CA VAL A 155 12.77 2.69 -2.67
C VAL A 155 11.64 2.45 -1.67
N GLY A 156 11.79 2.95 -0.45
CA GLY A 156 10.74 2.90 0.56
C GLY A 156 10.58 1.56 1.28
N THR A 157 11.64 0.72 1.34
CA THR A 157 11.62 -0.54 2.09
C THR A 157 11.61 -0.26 3.59
N PRO A 158 10.59 -0.68 4.36
CA PRO A 158 10.47 -0.29 5.76
C PRO A 158 11.50 -0.94 6.68
N LEU A 159 11.94 -2.18 6.40
CA LEU A 159 12.88 -2.90 7.23
C LEU A 159 14.07 -3.46 6.42
N CYS A 160 15.28 -3.27 6.94
CA CYS A 160 16.48 -3.93 6.48
C CYS A 160 16.99 -4.90 7.56
N ILE A 161 17.25 -6.14 7.19
CA ILE A 161 17.65 -7.23 8.07
C ILE A 161 19.08 -7.61 7.71
N THR A 162 20.02 -7.30 8.57
CA THR A 162 21.44 -7.63 8.37
C THR A 162 21.79 -8.94 9.04
N VAL A 163 22.36 -9.85 8.27
CA VAL A 163 22.90 -11.14 8.71
C VAL A 163 24.41 -11.02 8.84
N ASP A 164 24.94 -11.09 10.05
CA ASP A 164 26.34 -10.94 10.39
C ASP A 164 26.96 -12.24 10.94
N PHE A 165 28.21 -12.21 11.39
CA PHE A 165 28.89 -13.39 11.90
C PHE A 165 28.29 -13.93 13.20
N GLU A 166 27.82 -13.04 14.09
CA GLU A 166 27.12 -13.45 15.32
C GLU A 166 25.81 -14.16 14.99
N SER A 167 25.18 -13.81 13.86
CA SER A 167 23.96 -14.48 13.39
C SER A 167 24.17 -15.97 13.09
N LEU A 168 25.41 -16.38 12.76
CA LEU A 168 25.74 -17.79 12.56
C LEU A 168 25.86 -18.56 13.88
N GLU A 169 26.13 -17.86 14.99
CA GLU A 169 26.33 -18.45 16.31
C GLU A 169 25.02 -18.51 17.10
N ASP A 170 24.26 -17.40 17.13
CA ASP A 170 23.09 -17.24 18.00
C ASP A 170 21.75 -17.24 17.23
N GLY A 171 21.77 -17.23 15.89
CA GLY A 171 20.57 -17.19 15.06
C GLY A 171 19.82 -15.86 15.08
N SER A 172 20.35 -14.83 15.76
CA SER A 172 19.76 -13.49 15.77
C SER A 172 20.28 -12.66 14.61
N VAL A 173 19.59 -11.56 14.29
CA VAL A 173 19.95 -10.65 13.19
C VAL A 173 19.74 -9.21 13.62
N THR A 174 20.38 -8.27 12.92
CA THR A 174 20.18 -6.86 13.16
C THR A 174 19.09 -6.31 12.23
N VAL A 175 18.00 -5.81 12.81
CA VAL A 175 16.93 -5.13 12.07
C VAL A 175 17.11 -3.63 12.15
N ARG A 176 17.08 -2.96 10.99
CA ARG A 176 17.09 -1.51 10.89
C ARG A 176 15.74 -1.03 10.39
N ASP A 177 15.12 -0.14 11.13
CA ASP A 177 13.94 0.61 10.72
C ASP A 177 14.32 1.76 9.78
N ARG A 178 13.56 1.93 8.68
CA ARG A 178 13.80 2.98 7.67
C ARG A 178 13.59 4.37 8.26
N ASP A 179 12.50 4.58 8.98
CA ASP A 179 12.07 5.93 9.37
C ASP A 179 12.88 6.47 10.54
N THR A 180 13.14 5.65 11.54
CA THR A 180 13.93 6.03 12.73
C THR A 180 15.43 5.81 12.56
N MET A 181 15.86 4.98 11.62
CA MET A 181 17.24 4.47 11.48
C MET A 181 17.73 3.64 12.66
N GLU A 182 16.89 3.39 13.65
CA GLU A 182 17.26 2.53 14.80
C GLU A 182 17.60 1.13 14.33
N GLN A 183 18.60 0.56 14.97
CA GLN A 183 19.03 -0.81 14.76
C GLN A 183 18.88 -1.61 16.05
N LYS A 184 18.23 -2.77 15.95
CA LYS A 184 18.00 -3.67 17.09
C LYS A 184 18.37 -5.08 16.69
N ARG A 185 18.99 -5.81 17.64
CA ARG A 185 19.24 -7.23 17.46
C ARG A 185 18.05 -8.03 17.95
N VAL A 186 17.53 -8.88 17.12
CA VAL A 186 16.29 -9.63 17.36
C VAL A 186 16.37 -11.03 16.76
N SER A 187 15.52 -11.95 17.24
CA SER A 187 15.35 -13.26 16.64
C SER A 187 14.58 -13.19 15.31
N VAL A 188 14.70 -14.22 14.48
CA VAL A 188 13.91 -14.32 13.22
C VAL A 188 12.41 -14.37 13.50
N ASP A 189 11.98 -14.97 14.61
CA ASP A 189 10.56 -15.04 14.97
C ASP A 189 10.00 -13.68 15.39
N GLU A 190 10.80 -12.86 16.07
CA GLU A 190 10.42 -11.47 16.38
C GLU A 190 10.23 -10.66 15.10
N ILE A 191 11.07 -10.85 14.07
CA ILE A 191 10.90 -10.17 12.78
C ILE A 191 9.59 -10.59 12.10
N LYS A 192 9.23 -11.88 12.13
CA LYS A 192 7.96 -12.36 11.57
C LYS A 192 6.78 -11.64 12.20
N ASN A 193 6.77 -11.55 13.53
CA ASN A 193 5.73 -10.83 14.28
C ASN A 193 5.72 -9.34 13.95
N GLN A 194 6.88 -8.69 13.94
CA GLN A 194 7.00 -7.27 13.62
C GLN A 194 6.50 -6.93 12.21
N LEU A 195 6.84 -7.75 11.21
CA LEU A 195 6.35 -7.60 9.84
C LEU A 195 4.83 -7.75 9.76
N GLN A 196 4.26 -8.73 10.43
CA GLN A 196 2.82 -8.94 10.46
C GLN A 196 2.09 -7.76 11.10
N GLU A 197 2.52 -7.31 12.28
CA GLU A 197 1.92 -6.18 12.97
C GLU A 197 2.02 -4.87 12.16
N MET A 198 3.18 -4.62 11.57
CA MET A 198 3.43 -3.41 10.78
C MET A 198 2.52 -3.33 9.56
N LEU A 199 2.25 -4.47 8.89
CA LEU A 199 1.40 -4.54 7.72
C LEU A 199 -0.09 -4.50 8.09
N LEU A 200 -0.49 -5.13 9.20
CA LEU A 200 -1.86 -5.11 9.69
C LEU A 200 -2.28 -3.73 10.22
N LYS A 201 -1.41 -3.03 10.93
CA LYS A 201 -1.69 -1.65 11.41
C LYS A 201 -1.90 -0.66 10.26
N GLY A 202 -1.38 -0.92 9.07
CA GLY A 202 -1.56 -0.07 7.88
C GLY A 202 -2.88 -0.31 7.14
N THR A 203 -3.63 -1.36 7.45
CA THR A 203 -4.90 -1.74 6.79
C THR A 203 -6.14 -1.39 7.60
N ASN A 204 -5.99 -1.00 8.86
CA ASN A 204 -7.11 -0.52 9.67
C ASN A 204 -7.33 0.97 9.38
N VAL A 205 -8.22 1.26 8.42
CA VAL A 205 -8.83 2.55 8.16
C VAL A 205 -10.20 2.57 8.83
#